data_9b765acd02ce1df55ba5f9bdd13f2ef9
#
_entry.id   9b765acd02ce1df55ba5f9bdd13f2ef9
#
_cell.length_a   1.000
_cell.length_b   1.000
_cell.length_c   1.000
_cell.angle_alpha   90.00
_cell.angle_beta   90.00
_cell.angle_gamma   90.00
#
_symmetry.space_group_name_H-M   'P 1'
#
loop_
_entity.id
_entity.type
_entity.pdbx_description
1 polymer ?
#
loop_
_entity_poly.entity_id
_entity_poly.type
_entity_poly.pdbx_seq_one_letter_code
_entity_poly.pdbx_strand_id
1 'polypeptide(L)'
;MVQFVHPARNDITLAGVLGALADPMRLRIVRSLYGRIDCMSCTEATPYPAMPKSTLSNHFRVLREAGLVQTEKRGVEHRNILRQADIEARFPGLLTTVLGFEEA
;
A
#
# COMPACT_ATOMS: atom_id res chain seq x y z
N MET A 1 -8.78 20.00 -7.26
CA MET A 1 -7.74 19.04 -7.70
C MET A 1 -7.28 18.22 -6.51
N VAL A 2 -7.28 16.91 -6.66
CA VAL A 2 -6.81 16.04 -5.58
C VAL A 2 -5.32 15.78 -5.78
N GLN A 3 -4.54 16.07 -4.78
CA GLN A 3 -3.12 15.74 -4.76
C GLN A 3 -2.88 14.70 -3.67
N PHE A 4 -2.15 13.66 -4.02
CA PHE A 4 -1.74 12.67 -3.05
C PHE A 4 -0.38 13.04 -2.50
N VAL A 5 -0.29 13.11 -1.18
CA VAL A 5 0.97 13.41 -0.49
C VAL A 5 1.65 12.09 -0.14
N HIS A 6 2.92 11.99 -0.53
CA HIS A 6 3.71 10.80 -0.26
C HIS A 6 4.96 11.21 0.51
N PRO A 7 5.33 10.49 1.58
CA PRO A 7 6.58 10.78 2.28
C PRO A 7 7.78 10.45 1.40
N ALA A 8 8.85 11.22 1.55
CA ALA A 8 10.12 10.88 0.92
C ALA A 8 10.66 9.61 1.54
N ARG A 9 11.52 8.88 0.80
CA ARG A 9 12.12 7.64 1.30
C ARG A 9 12.68 7.80 2.71
N ASN A 10 13.41 8.87 2.97
CA ASN A 10 14.06 9.08 4.27
C ASN A 10 13.09 9.41 5.40
N ASP A 11 11.86 9.78 5.07
CA ASP A 11 10.83 10.10 6.06
C ASP A 11 9.95 8.91 6.41
N ILE A 12 10.14 7.78 5.74
CA ILE A 12 9.40 6.55 6.02
C ILE A 12 9.95 5.95 7.32
N THR A 13 9.06 5.70 8.29
CA THR A 13 9.45 5.14 9.59
C THR A 13 9.06 3.67 9.69
N LEU A 14 9.84 2.90 10.43
CA LEU A 14 9.51 1.50 10.68
C LEU A 14 8.18 1.36 11.41
N ALA A 15 7.95 2.18 12.43
CA ALA A 15 6.70 2.13 13.19
C ALA A 15 5.49 2.43 12.30
N GLY A 16 5.62 3.41 11.41
CA GLY A 16 4.56 3.75 10.46
C GLY A 16 4.24 2.59 9.52
N VAL A 17 5.27 1.95 8.98
CA VAL A 17 5.11 0.81 8.09
C VAL A 17 4.47 -0.36 8.82
N LEU A 18 4.97 -0.71 10.00
CA LEU A 18 4.41 -1.81 10.78
C LEU A 18 2.98 -1.55 11.20
N GLY A 19 2.66 -0.31 11.58
CA GLY A 19 1.30 0.07 11.94
C GLY A 19 0.34 -0.07 10.76
N ALA A 20 0.77 0.35 9.58
CA ALA A 20 -0.06 0.20 8.38
C ALA A 20 -0.28 -1.27 8.02
N LEU A 21 0.72 -2.11 8.19
CA LEU A 21 0.63 -3.55 7.90
C LEU A 21 -0.11 -4.35 8.97
N ALA A 22 -0.39 -3.76 10.13
CA ALA A 22 -1.02 -4.46 11.23
C ALA A 22 -2.52 -4.76 11.02
N ASP A 23 -3.13 -4.18 10.01
CA ASP A 23 -4.52 -4.43 9.67
C ASP A 23 -4.60 -5.55 8.62
N PRO A 24 -5.43 -6.59 8.85
CA PRO A 24 -5.52 -7.73 7.92
C PRO A 24 -5.88 -7.32 6.49
N MET A 25 -6.75 -6.31 6.35
CA MET A 25 -7.18 -5.84 5.05
C MET A 25 -6.06 -5.16 4.30
N ARG A 26 -5.34 -4.27 5.00
CA ARG A 26 -4.20 -3.58 4.40
C ARG A 26 -3.08 -4.55 4.05
N LEU A 27 -2.87 -5.57 4.88
CA LEU A 27 -1.89 -6.61 4.59
C LEU A 27 -2.22 -7.34 3.28
N ARG A 28 -3.50 -7.63 3.04
CA ARG A 28 -3.95 -8.27 1.80
C ARG A 28 -3.79 -7.36 0.59
N ILE A 29 -4.08 -6.07 0.75
CA ILE A 29 -3.87 -5.08 -0.31
C ILE A 29 -2.39 -5.05 -0.71
N VAL A 30 -1.51 -4.95 0.28
CA VAL A 30 -0.06 -4.90 0.02
C VAL A 30 0.40 -6.20 -0.66
N ARG A 31 -0.11 -7.34 -0.24
CA ARG A 31 0.22 -8.62 -0.87
C ARG A 31 -0.22 -8.64 -2.33
N SER A 32 -1.36 -8.07 -2.65
CA SER A 32 -1.84 -7.98 -4.04
C SER A 32 -0.93 -7.13 -4.92
N LEU A 33 -0.28 -6.13 -4.34
CA LEU A 33 0.61 -5.23 -5.08
C LEU A 33 2.06 -5.73 -5.13
N TYR A 34 2.41 -6.64 -4.23
CA TYR A 34 3.80 -7.09 -4.09
C TYR A 34 4.27 -7.82 -5.35
N GLY A 35 5.45 -7.45 -5.82
CA GLY A 35 6.06 -8.08 -7.00
C GLY A 35 5.54 -7.57 -8.34
N ARG A 36 4.54 -6.70 -8.34
CA ARG A 36 4.00 -6.16 -9.59
C ARG A 36 4.84 -5.00 -10.07
N ILE A 37 4.99 -4.93 -11.39
CA ILE A 37 5.69 -3.83 -12.06
C ILE A 37 4.72 -2.81 -12.62
N ASP A 38 3.45 -3.17 -12.74
CA ASP A 38 2.38 -2.27 -13.18
C ASP A 38 1.51 -1.86 -11.99
N CYS A 39 0.86 -0.71 -12.11
CA CYS A 39 -0.02 -0.23 -11.06
C CYS A 39 -1.40 -0.91 -11.12
N MET A 40 -2.09 -0.93 -9.99
CA MET A 40 -3.46 -1.44 -9.89
C MET A 40 -4.39 -0.34 -9.43
N SER A 41 -5.64 -0.37 -9.89
CA SER A 41 -6.67 0.49 -9.33
C SER A 41 -7.02 0.00 -7.91
N CYS A 42 -7.69 0.86 -7.12
CA CYS A 42 -8.14 0.46 -5.79
C CYS A 42 -9.08 -0.75 -5.87
N THR A 43 -9.93 -0.79 -6.89
CA THR A 43 -10.86 -1.91 -7.09
C THR A 43 -10.12 -3.22 -7.37
N GLU A 44 -9.09 -3.16 -8.22
CA GLU A 44 -8.29 -4.35 -8.54
C GLU A 44 -7.51 -4.87 -7.33
N ALA A 45 -7.05 -3.95 -6.47
CA ALA A 45 -6.24 -4.30 -5.32
C ALA A 45 -7.05 -4.72 -4.09
N THR A 46 -8.37 -4.51 -4.10
CA THR A 46 -9.19 -4.87 -2.94
C THR A 46 -9.50 -6.36 -2.93
N PRO A 47 -9.29 -7.04 -1.78
CA PRO A 47 -9.65 -8.46 -1.64
C PRO A 47 -11.14 -8.70 -1.45
N TYR A 48 -11.91 -7.66 -1.14
CA TYR A 48 -13.35 -7.79 -0.87
C TYR A 48 -14.11 -6.77 -1.72
N PRO A 49 -14.70 -7.21 -2.86
CA PRO A 49 -15.42 -6.28 -3.75
C PRO A 49 -16.57 -5.53 -3.10
N ALA A 50 -17.16 -6.09 -2.05
CA ALA A 50 -18.29 -5.48 -1.34
C ALA A 50 -17.88 -4.44 -0.31
N MET A 51 -16.58 -4.17 -0.15
CA MET A 51 -16.10 -3.19 0.82
C MET A 51 -16.59 -1.79 0.46
N PRO A 52 -17.13 -1.02 1.43
CA PRO A 52 -17.53 0.36 1.17
C PRO A 52 -16.36 1.20 0.66
N LYS A 53 -16.64 2.09 -0.29
CA LYS A 53 -15.61 2.94 -0.90
C LYS A 53 -14.88 3.80 0.14
N SER A 54 -15.59 4.31 1.13
CA SER A 54 -14.99 5.13 2.18
C SER A 54 -13.98 4.34 3.01
N THR A 55 -14.30 3.09 3.31
CA THR A 55 -13.41 2.20 4.05
C THR A 55 -12.17 1.89 3.21
N LEU A 56 -12.37 1.56 1.94
CA LEU A 56 -11.27 1.27 1.02
C LEU A 56 -10.35 2.49 0.85
N SER A 57 -10.93 3.67 0.66
CA SER A 57 -10.17 4.92 0.55
C SER A 57 -9.33 5.18 1.78
N ASN A 58 -9.88 4.90 2.97
CA ASN A 58 -9.14 5.08 4.21
C ASN A 58 -7.94 4.13 4.30
N HIS A 59 -8.09 2.89 3.88
CA HIS A 59 -6.98 1.93 3.87
C HIS A 59 -5.86 2.41 2.96
N PHE A 60 -6.19 2.88 1.76
CA PHE A 60 -5.18 3.39 0.83
C PHE A 60 -4.53 4.67 1.36
N ARG A 61 -5.28 5.53 2.04
CA ARG A 61 -4.71 6.73 2.66
C ARG A 61 -3.67 6.34 3.72
N VAL A 62 -3.98 5.38 4.58
CA VAL A 62 -3.03 4.92 5.60
C VAL A 62 -1.78 4.36 4.96
N LEU A 63 -1.93 3.55 3.89
CA LEU A 63 -0.79 2.97 3.18
C LEU A 63 0.08 4.04 2.51
N ARG A 64 -0.54 5.07 1.92
CA ARG A 64 0.21 6.18 1.31
C ARG A 64 0.99 6.95 2.36
N GLU A 65 0.35 7.30 3.46
CA GLU A 65 0.97 8.10 4.52
C GLU A 65 2.12 7.36 5.18
N ALA A 66 2.04 6.03 5.23
CA ALA A 66 3.12 5.21 5.77
C ALA A 66 4.29 5.04 4.79
N GLY A 67 4.10 5.40 3.54
CA GLY A 67 5.15 5.27 2.52
C GLY A 67 5.17 3.92 1.82
N LEU A 68 4.13 3.11 1.98
CA LEU A 68 4.05 1.80 1.34
C LEU A 68 3.53 1.87 -0.09
N VAL A 69 2.61 2.78 -0.35
CA VAL A 69 1.92 2.86 -1.64
C VAL A 69 2.08 4.24 -2.24
N GLN A 70 2.33 4.28 -3.53
CA GLN A 70 2.28 5.50 -4.32
C GLN A 70 1.03 5.44 -5.19
N THR A 71 0.26 6.52 -5.18
CA THR A 71 -1.00 6.61 -5.92
C THR A 71 -0.91 7.73 -6.93
N GLU A 72 -1.34 7.45 -8.16
CA GLU A 72 -1.50 8.45 -9.21
C GLU A 72 -2.96 8.50 -9.64
N LYS A 73 -3.43 9.69 -9.98
CA LYS A 73 -4.75 9.84 -10.57
C LYS A 73 -4.61 9.75 -12.09
N ARG A 74 -5.35 8.84 -12.70
CA ARG A 74 -5.42 8.68 -14.16
C ARG A 74 -6.88 8.75 -14.59
N GLY A 75 -7.31 9.92 -15.09
CA GLY A 75 -8.71 10.14 -15.39
C GLY A 75 -9.55 10.03 -14.13
N VAL A 76 -10.52 9.10 -14.10
CA VAL A 76 -11.36 8.86 -12.93
C VAL A 76 -10.80 7.78 -12.00
N GLU A 77 -9.71 7.13 -12.40
CA GLU A 77 -9.11 6.05 -11.62
C GLU A 77 -7.95 6.53 -10.77
N HIS A 78 -7.79 5.90 -9.61
CA HIS A 78 -6.57 6.01 -8.82
C HIS A 78 -5.75 4.75 -9.04
N ARG A 79 -4.53 4.91 -9.56
CA ARG A 79 -3.62 3.80 -9.84
C ARG A 79 -2.58 3.73 -8.75
N ASN A 80 -2.36 2.53 -8.23
CA ASN A 80 -1.52 2.31 -7.05
C ASN A 80 -0.39 1.36 -7.36
N ILE A 81 0.79 1.65 -6.80
CA ILE A 81 1.96 0.79 -6.88
C ILE A 81 2.60 0.70 -5.49
N LEU A 82 3.10 -0.47 -5.15
CA LEU A 82 3.84 -0.66 -3.90
C LEU A 82 5.24 -0.08 -4.05
N ARG A 83 5.66 0.69 -3.07
CA ARG A 83 6.99 1.32 -3.07
C ARG A 83 8.05 0.34 -2.58
N GLN A 84 8.20 -0.77 -3.28
CA GLN A 84 9.06 -1.88 -2.88
C GLN A 84 10.52 -1.46 -2.74
N ALA A 85 11.03 -0.67 -3.70
CA ALA A 85 12.42 -0.23 -3.67
C ALA A 85 12.72 0.66 -2.47
N ASP A 86 11.78 1.57 -2.14
CA ASP A 86 11.94 2.46 -1.00
C ASP A 86 11.92 1.69 0.32
N ILE A 87 10.98 0.76 0.45
CA ILE A 87 10.86 -0.05 1.67
C ILE A 87 12.08 -0.97 1.81
N GLU A 88 12.52 -1.59 0.72
CA GLU A 88 13.69 -2.47 0.74
C GLU A 88 14.96 -1.69 1.10
N ALA A 89 15.09 -0.46 0.60
CA ALA A 89 16.25 0.39 0.91
C ALA A 89 16.29 0.77 2.40
N ARG A 90 15.13 1.01 2.99
CA ARG A 90 15.03 1.42 4.39
C ARG A 90 15.06 0.23 5.35
N PHE A 91 14.37 -0.85 4.98
CA PHE A 91 14.15 -2.01 5.85
C PHE A 91 14.35 -3.29 5.03
N PRO A 92 15.61 -3.65 4.74
CA PRO A 92 15.88 -4.80 3.88
C PRO A 92 15.24 -6.10 4.40
N GLY A 93 14.54 -6.80 3.51
CA GLY A 93 13.91 -8.06 3.83
C GLY A 93 12.57 -7.97 4.54
N LEU A 94 12.13 -6.76 4.91
CA LEU A 94 10.90 -6.59 5.69
C LEU A 94 9.68 -7.13 4.94
N LEU A 95 9.46 -6.67 3.71
CA LEU A 95 8.29 -7.09 2.94
C LEU A 95 8.33 -8.58 2.63
N THR A 96 9.47 -9.09 2.21
CA THR A 96 9.63 -10.51 1.92
C THR A 96 9.27 -11.36 3.13
N THR A 97 9.75 -10.96 4.30
CA THR A 97 9.50 -11.71 5.54
C THR A 97 8.03 -11.61 5.96
N VAL A 98 7.49 -10.39 6.01
CA VAL A 98 6.12 -10.17 6.46
C VAL A 98 5.12 -10.85 5.53
N LEU A 99 5.28 -10.68 4.23
CA LEU A 99 4.36 -11.24 3.24
C LEU A 99 4.57 -12.73 3.00
N GLY A 100 5.65 -13.29 3.52
CA GLY A 100 5.92 -14.73 3.46
C GLY A 100 5.05 -15.54 4.40
N PHE A 101 4.42 -14.91 5.40
CA PHE A 101 3.51 -15.60 6.31
C PHE A 101 2.09 -15.53 5.76
N GLU A 102 1.40 -16.65 5.76
CA GLU A 102 0.00 -16.68 5.35
C GLU A 102 -0.89 -16.35 6.54
N GLU A 103 -1.84 -15.45 6.29
CA GLU A 103 -2.89 -15.18 7.24
C GLU A 103 -4.08 -16.08 6.95
N ALA A 104 -4.51 -16.78 7.95
CA ALA A 104 -5.65 -17.67 7.83
C ALA A 104 -6.96 -16.91 7.60
#